data_0ac2c92b71f37799d125a07c0851ab6f
#
_entry.id   0ac2c92b71f37799d125a07c0851ab6f
#
_cell.length_a   1.000
_cell.length_b   1.000
_cell.length_c   1.000
_cell.angle_alpha   90.00
_cell.angle_beta   90.00
_cell.angle_gamma   90.00
#
_symmetry.space_group_name_H-M   'P 1'
#
loop_
_entity.id
_entity.type
_entity.pdbx_description
1 polymer ?
#
loop_
_entity_poly.entity_id
_entity_poly.type
_entity_poly.pdbx_seq_one_letter_code
_entity_poly.pdbx_strand_id
1 'polypeptide(L)'
;MELKGSKTEKNLMEAFAGESQARNKYTYFASKAKKDGYEQIAAIFQETADNEKEHAKMWFKLLQGGEVKSTLENLKAAAEGENYEWTDMYDRMEKEAKEEGFDHIAYLFTEVGKIEKEHEERYKKLIENIDNGLVFSRDGDRIWKCRNCGHIVIGKSAPEICPVCSHPKAYFEIKAENY
;
A
#
# COMPACT_ATOMS: atom_id res chain seq x y z
N MET A 1 8.97 -4.43 30.76
CA MET A 1 8.70 -2.99 30.47
C MET A 1 7.72 -2.93 29.31
N GLU A 2 6.69 -2.12 29.43
CA GLU A 2 5.70 -1.93 28.37
C GLU A 2 6.17 -0.81 27.43
N LEU A 3 6.11 -1.03 26.13
CA LEU A 3 6.50 -0.05 25.12
C LEU A 3 5.49 1.10 25.02
N LYS A 4 4.19 0.74 25.09
CA LYS A 4 3.07 1.67 24.90
C LYS A 4 3.14 2.84 25.90
N GLY A 5 3.02 4.05 25.40
CA GLY A 5 3.07 5.29 26.19
C GLY A 5 4.49 5.75 26.60
N SER A 6 5.54 4.99 26.23
CA SER A 6 6.92 5.30 26.59
C SER A 6 7.55 6.36 25.66
N LYS A 7 8.67 6.96 26.11
CA LYS A 7 9.49 7.80 25.22
C LYS A 7 10.09 6.99 24.07
N THR A 8 10.37 5.70 24.29
CA THR A 8 10.91 4.80 23.26
C THR A 8 9.88 4.56 22.15
N GLU A 9 8.60 4.42 22.47
CA GLU A 9 7.54 4.35 21.43
C GLU A 9 7.53 5.60 20.56
N LYS A 10 7.58 6.80 21.16
CA LYS A 10 7.64 8.07 20.40
C LYS A 10 8.89 8.14 19.51
N ASN A 11 10.05 7.71 20.04
CA ASN A 11 11.28 7.67 19.25
C ASN A 11 11.18 6.67 18.08
N LEU A 12 10.52 5.53 18.25
CA LEU A 12 10.27 4.57 17.17
C LEU A 12 9.34 5.15 16.09
N MET A 13 8.30 5.88 16.49
CA MET A 13 7.41 6.58 15.55
C MET A 13 8.16 7.64 14.75
N GLU A 14 9.01 8.43 15.41
CA GLU A 14 9.84 9.46 14.76
C GLU A 14 10.85 8.82 13.81
N ALA A 15 11.53 7.75 14.24
CA ALA A 15 12.47 7.01 13.39
C ALA A 15 11.75 6.40 12.16
N PHE A 16 10.60 5.73 12.35
CA PHE A 16 9.80 5.21 11.25
C PHE A 16 9.37 6.29 10.24
N ALA A 17 8.92 7.45 10.73
CA ALA A 17 8.55 8.57 9.90
C ALA A 17 9.76 9.14 9.12
N GLY A 18 10.90 9.32 9.80
CA GLY A 18 12.14 9.82 9.19
C GLY A 18 12.65 8.94 8.06
N GLU A 19 12.77 7.63 8.31
CA GLU A 19 13.22 6.65 7.30
C GLU A 19 12.24 6.54 6.13
N SER A 20 10.93 6.58 6.40
CA SER A 20 9.90 6.56 5.35
C SER A 20 9.99 7.77 4.43
N GLN A 21 10.25 8.96 4.99
CA GLN A 21 10.47 10.19 4.22
C GLN A 21 11.79 10.13 3.43
N ALA A 22 12.88 9.67 4.06
CA ALA A 22 14.20 9.53 3.43
C ALA A 22 14.11 8.59 2.21
N ARG A 23 13.48 7.42 2.38
CA ARG A 23 13.22 6.47 1.28
C ARG A 23 12.55 7.15 0.08
N ASN A 24 11.45 7.88 0.31
CA ASN A 24 10.74 8.52 -0.78
C ASN A 24 11.59 9.63 -1.43
N LYS A 25 12.23 10.49 -0.65
CA LYS A 25 13.11 11.56 -1.16
C LYS A 25 14.23 11.02 -2.02
N TYR A 26 14.91 9.95 -1.56
CA TYR A 26 16.04 9.36 -2.30
C TYR A 26 15.60 8.70 -3.61
N THR A 27 14.41 8.11 -3.67
CA THR A 27 13.80 7.64 -4.92
C THR A 27 13.60 8.80 -5.92
N TYR A 28 13.14 9.97 -5.43
CA TYR A 28 12.98 11.16 -6.28
C TYR A 28 14.33 11.71 -6.73
N PHE A 29 15.34 11.73 -5.85
CA PHE A 29 16.71 12.15 -6.16
C PHE A 29 17.38 11.21 -7.16
N ALA A 30 17.19 9.89 -7.04
CA ALA A 30 17.65 8.91 -8.01
C ALA A 30 17.06 9.18 -9.40
N SER A 31 15.75 9.42 -9.49
CA SER A 31 15.08 9.77 -10.74
C SER A 31 15.64 11.05 -11.35
N LYS A 32 15.94 12.07 -10.56
CA LYS A 32 16.52 13.33 -11.03
C LYS A 32 17.96 13.13 -11.52
N ALA A 33 18.79 12.44 -10.72
CA ALA A 33 20.18 12.15 -11.09
C ALA A 33 20.29 11.39 -12.43
N LYS A 34 19.37 10.41 -12.64
CA LYS A 34 19.29 9.70 -13.92
C LYS A 34 18.98 10.62 -15.09
N LYS A 35 18.01 11.54 -14.93
CA LYS A 35 17.67 12.54 -15.96
C LYS A 35 18.82 13.51 -16.25
N ASP A 36 19.67 13.77 -15.27
CA ASP A 36 20.86 14.64 -15.41
C ASP A 36 22.07 13.89 -15.98
N GLY A 37 21.96 12.58 -16.25
CA GLY A 37 23.04 11.76 -16.83
C GLY A 37 24.03 11.19 -15.79
N TYR A 38 23.69 11.19 -14.50
CA TYR A 38 24.53 10.69 -13.42
C TYR A 38 24.09 9.30 -12.96
N GLU A 39 24.25 8.27 -13.79
CA GLU A 39 23.77 6.91 -13.53
C GLU A 39 24.33 6.30 -12.22
N GLN A 40 25.63 6.53 -11.92
CA GLN A 40 26.22 6.05 -10.67
C GLN A 40 25.59 6.70 -9.44
N ILE A 41 25.36 8.01 -9.47
CA ILE A 41 24.73 8.74 -8.37
C ILE A 41 23.29 8.29 -8.21
N ALA A 42 22.56 8.08 -9.31
CA ALA A 42 21.21 7.55 -9.30
C ALA A 42 21.15 6.15 -8.63
N ALA A 43 22.09 5.26 -8.97
CA ALA A 43 22.19 3.93 -8.37
C ALA A 43 22.46 4.00 -6.87
N ILE A 44 23.36 4.88 -6.42
CA ILE A 44 23.65 5.07 -4.98
C ILE A 44 22.41 5.60 -4.23
N PHE A 45 21.69 6.57 -4.77
CA PHE A 45 20.44 7.04 -4.16
C PHE A 45 19.39 5.92 -4.07
N GLN A 46 19.26 5.09 -5.12
CA GLN A 46 18.30 3.98 -5.10
C GLN A 46 18.69 2.92 -4.07
N GLU A 47 19.97 2.53 -4.01
CA GLU A 47 20.49 1.61 -2.99
C GLU A 47 20.21 2.12 -1.58
N THR A 48 20.50 3.40 -1.32
CA THR A 48 20.21 4.01 -0.02
C THR A 48 18.71 4.01 0.27
N ALA A 49 17.85 4.36 -0.70
CA ALA A 49 16.40 4.30 -0.53
C ALA A 49 15.89 2.89 -0.15
N ASP A 50 16.51 1.84 -0.71
CA ASP A 50 16.18 0.45 -0.36
C ASP A 50 16.66 0.08 1.04
N ASN A 51 17.79 0.62 1.51
CA ASN A 51 18.25 0.48 2.90
C ASN A 51 17.29 1.16 3.88
N GLU A 52 16.87 2.41 3.61
CA GLU A 52 15.94 3.15 4.49
C GLU A 52 14.57 2.47 4.57
N LYS A 53 14.13 1.80 3.50
CA LYS A 53 12.93 0.96 3.54
C LYS A 53 13.06 -0.19 4.56
N GLU A 54 14.22 -0.85 4.65
CA GLU A 54 14.43 -1.94 5.61
C GLU A 54 14.59 -1.39 7.05
N HIS A 55 15.20 -0.22 7.23
CA HIS A 55 15.24 0.47 8.54
C HIS A 55 13.81 0.82 8.99
N ALA A 56 13.01 1.47 8.16
CA ALA A 56 11.61 1.78 8.46
C ALA A 56 10.82 0.53 8.84
N LYS A 57 11.00 -0.59 8.13
CA LYS A 57 10.35 -1.87 8.41
C LYS A 57 10.73 -2.45 9.76
N MET A 58 11.98 -2.28 10.20
CA MET A 58 12.40 -2.70 11.56
C MET A 58 11.63 -1.93 12.63
N TRP A 59 11.58 -0.60 12.53
CA TRP A 59 10.87 0.26 13.47
C TRP A 59 9.36 -0.01 13.45
N PHE A 60 8.77 -0.17 12.27
CA PHE A 60 7.37 -0.54 12.10
C PHE A 60 7.03 -1.86 12.82
N LYS A 61 7.84 -2.90 12.63
CA LYS A 61 7.63 -4.18 13.32
C LYS A 61 7.64 -4.04 14.83
N LEU A 62 8.58 -3.28 15.39
CA LEU A 62 8.64 -3.05 16.83
C LEU A 62 7.41 -2.33 17.36
N LEU A 63 6.88 -1.35 16.62
CA LEU A 63 5.62 -0.66 16.91
C LEU A 63 4.41 -1.60 16.83
N GLN A 64 4.47 -2.63 16.00
CA GLN A 64 3.41 -3.62 15.80
C GLN A 64 3.54 -4.87 16.69
N GLY A 65 4.44 -4.85 17.67
CA GLY A 65 4.68 -5.99 18.58
C GLY A 65 5.62 -7.07 18.03
N GLY A 66 6.47 -6.74 17.08
CA GLY A 66 7.56 -7.59 16.57
C GLY A 66 7.41 -8.11 15.15
N GLU A 67 6.22 -8.01 14.56
CA GLU A 67 5.96 -8.53 13.19
C GLU A 67 4.98 -7.66 12.40
N VAL A 68 4.96 -7.84 11.10
CA VAL A 68 3.87 -7.34 10.24
C VAL A 68 2.67 -8.27 10.43
N LYS A 69 1.51 -7.71 10.72
CA LYS A 69 0.31 -8.46 11.04
C LYS A 69 -0.22 -9.27 9.84
N SER A 70 -1.27 -10.05 10.07
CA SER A 70 -1.94 -10.82 9.01
C SER A 70 -2.48 -9.90 7.91
N THR A 71 -2.69 -10.46 6.71
CA THR A 71 -3.25 -9.72 5.57
C THR A 71 -4.56 -9.04 5.92
N LEU A 72 -5.45 -9.72 6.66
CA LEU A 72 -6.75 -9.16 7.04
C LEU A 72 -6.60 -7.99 8.02
N GLU A 73 -5.73 -8.11 9.03
CA GLU A 73 -5.43 -7.02 9.96
C GLU A 73 -4.80 -5.83 9.24
N ASN A 74 -3.86 -6.08 8.32
CA ASN A 74 -3.23 -5.03 7.53
C ASN A 74 -4.22 -4.32 6.61
N LEU A 75 -5.16 -5.04 5.99
CA LEU A 75 -6.23 -4.43 5.18
C LEU A 75 -7.15 -3.53 6.02
N LYS A 76 -7.50 -3.97 7.24
CA LYS A 76 -8.29 -3.16 8.17
C LYS A 76 -7.55 -1.89 8.58
N ALA A 77 -6.27 -2.02 8.96
CA ALA A 77 -5.46 -0.87 9.32
C ALA A 77 -5.25 0.10 8.14
N ALA A 78 -5.10 -0.42 6.92
CA ALA A 78 -5.02 0.41 5.71
C ALA A 78 -6.34 1.16 5.48
N ALA A 79 -7.48 0.48 5.52
CA ALA A 79 -8.79 1.12 5.36
C ALA A 79 -9.05 2.21 6.41
N GLU A 80 -8.65 1.99 7.68
CA GLU A 80 -8.73 2.98 8.74
C GLU A 80 -7.82 4.20 8.48
N GLY A 81 -6.61 3.97 7.97
CA GLY A 81 -5.67 5.03 7.59
C GLY A 81 -6.23 5.90 6.47
N GLU A 82 -6.66 5.30 5.36
CA GLU A 82 -7.27 6.02 4.24
C GLU A 82 -8.53 6.78 4.67
N ASN A 83 -9.38 6.16 5.53
CA ASN A 83 -10.55 6.84 6.08
C ASN A 83 -10.17 8.11 6.84
N TYR A 84 -9.19 8.06 7.73
CA TYR A 84 -8.68 9.24 8.43
C TYR A 84 -8.15 10.30 7.46
N GLU A 85 -7.41 9.87 6.43
CA GLU A 85 -6.81 10.80 5.48
C GLU A 85 -7.88 11.63 4.72
N TRP A 86 -8.95 11.01 4.23
CA TRP A 86 -9.94 11.76 3.46
C TRP A 86 -11.04 12.40 4.32
N THR A 87 -11.36 11.88 5.51
CA THR A 87 -12.43 12.45 6.36
C THR A 87 -11.97 13.57 7.29
N ASP A 88 -10.68 13.57 7.67
CA ASP A 88 -10.12 14.53 8.64
C ASP A 88 -8.89 15.27 8.07
N MET A 89 -7.84 14.55 7.74
CA MET A 89 -6.53 15.14 7.41
C MET A 89 -6.60 16.08 6.20
N TYR A 90 -7.04 15.58 5.05
CA TYR A 90 -7.11 16.39 3.82
C TYR A 90 -8.25 17.41 3.86
N ASP A 91 -9.38 17.11 4.51
CA ASP A 91 -10.47 18.08 4.69
C ASP A 91 -10.02 19.30 5.50
N ARG A 92 -9.27 19.08 6.58
CA ARG A 92 -8.69 20.14 7.38
C ARG A 92 -7.60 20.92 6.62
N MET A 93 -6.66 20.20 5.98
CA MET A 93 -5.57 20.82 5.21
C MET A 93 -6.08 21.65 4.03
N GLU A 94 -7.16 21.24 3.39
CA GLU A 94 -7.81 21.99 2.32
C GLU A 94 -8.35 23.35 2.82
N LYS A 95 -9.06 23.33 3.95
CA LYS A 95 -9.61 24.55 4.57
C LYS A 95 -8.49 25.51 4.99
N GLU A 96 -7.47 25.01 5.67
CA GLU A 96 -6.31 25.80 6.10
C GLU A 96 -5.60 26.42 4.89
N ALA A 97 -5.35 25.67 3.82
CA ALA A 97 -4.72 26.18 2.61
C ALA A 97 -5.56 27.26 1.91
N LYS A 98 -6.89 27.14 1.91
CA LYS A 98 -7.79 28.18 1.39
C LYS A 98 -7.73 29.47 2.22
N GLU A 99 -7.77 29.34 3.54
CA GLU A 99 -7.68 30.48 4.46
C GLU A 99 -6.36 31.25 4.28
N GLU A 100 -5.26 30.54 3.98
CA GLU A 100 -3.94 31.11 3.72
C GLU A 100 -3.76 31.62 2.27
N GLY A 101 -4.73 31.40 1.37
CA GLY A 101 -4.70 31.83 -0.03
C GLY A 101 -3.93 30.92 -0.99
N PHE A 102 -3.67 29.65 -0.60
CA PHE A 102 -3.04 28.64 -1.42
C PHE A 102 -4.05 27.82 -2.21
N ASP A 103 -4.87 28.45 -3.05
CA ASP A 103 -6.00 27.82 -3.75
C ASP A 103 -5.62 26.56 -4.54
N HIS A 104 -4.46 26.56 -5.20
CA HIS A 104 -3.99 25.39 -5.95
C HIS A 104 -3.63 24.22 -5.03
N ILE A 105 -3.02 24.50 -3.88
CA ILE A 105 -2.69 23.46 -2.90
C ILE A 105 -3.97 22.91 -2.28
N ALA A 106 -4.93 23.77 -1.95
CA ALA A 106 -6.24 23.38 -1.45
C ALA A 106 -6.96 22.45 -2.44
N TYR A 107 -6.95 22.79 -3.73
CA TYR A 107 -7.48 21.94 -4.79
C TYR A 107 -6.80 20.56 -4.81
N LEU A 108 -5.46 20.51 -4.70
CA LEU A 108 -4.73 19.24 -4.66
C LEU A 108 -5.11 18.39 -3.44
N PHE A 109 -5.26 18.97 -2.26
CA PHE A 109 -5.74 18.27 -1.06
C PHE A 109 -7.14 17.68 -1.27
N THR A 110 -8.05 18.44 -1.88
CA THR A 110 -9.39 17.93 -2.24
C THR A 110 -9.31 16.72 -3.19
N GLU A 111 -8.51 16.82 -4.26
CA GLU A 111 -8.44 15.76 -5.26
C GLU A 111 -7.75 14.50 -4.72
N VAL A 112 -6.68 14.65 -3.93
CA VAL A 112 -6.03 13.51 -3.28
C VAL A 112 -6.97 12.85 -2.27
N GLY A 113 -7.68 13.63 -1.44
CA GLY A 113 -8.69 13.09 -0.52
C GLY A 113 -9.76 12.22 -1.20
N LYS A 114 -10.16 12.55 -2.44
CA LYS A 114 -11.06 11.70 -3.22
C LYS A 114 -10.42 10.36 -3.62
N ILE A 115 -9.11 10.37 -3.90
CA ILE A 115 -8.36 9.16 -4.23
C ILE A 115 -8.26 8.25 -2.99
N GLU A 116 -7.98 8.82 -1.81
CA GLU A 116 -7.89 8.03 -0.57
C GLU A 116 -9.23 7.41 -0.18
N LYS A 117 -10.35 8.06 -0.51
CA LYS A 117 -11.69 7.44 -0.39
C LYS A 117 -11.84 6.19 -1.28
N GLU A 118 -11.39 6.25 -2.53
CA GLU A 118 -11.39 5.09 -3.44
C GLU A 118 -10.46 3.96 -2.94
N HIS A 119 -9.33 4.31 -2.31
CA HIS A 119 -8.45 3.34 -1.67
C HIS A 119 -9.14 2.65 -0.49
N GLU A 120 -9.81 3.39 0.39
CA GLU A 120 -10.59 2.83 1.48
C GLU A 120 -11.67 1.86 0.99
N GLU A 121 -12.48 2.26 0.00
CA GLU A 121 -13.52 1.44 -0.60
C GLU A 121 -12.94 0.14 -1.20
N ARG A 122 -11.78 0.24 -1.84
CA ARG A 122 -11.04 -0.92 -2.37
C ARG A 122 -10.61 -1.87 -1.25
N TYR A 123 -10.02 -1.37 -0.16
CA TYR A 123 -9.61 -2.20 0.96
C TYR A 123 -10.81 -2.84 1.67
N LYS A 124 -11.91 -2.12 1.87
CA LYS A 124 -13.17 -2.67 2.41
C LYS A 124 -13.70 -3.82 1.53
N LYS A 125 -13.64 -3.66 0.22
CA LYS A 125 -14.05 -4.72 -0.71
C LYS A 125 -13.16 -5.96 -0.63
N LEU A 126 -11.85 -5.79 -0.44
CA LEU A 126 -10.92 -6.90 -0.24
C LEU A 126 -11.15 -7.61 1.09
N ILE A 127 -11.44 -6.88 2.16
CA ILE A 127 -11.83 -7.43 3.47
C ILE A 127 -13.09 -8.29 3.31
N GLU A 128 -14.14 -7.74 2.70
CA GLU A 128 -15.39 -8.46 2.42
C GLU A 128 -15.15 -9.75 1.63
N ASN A 129 -14.26 -9.71 0.63
CA ASN A 129 -13.92 -10.89 -0.15
C ASN A 129 -13.22 -11.97 0.68
N ILE A 130 -12.37 -11.58 1.63
CA ILE A 130 -11.72 -12.55 2.53
C ILE A 130 -12.73 -13.14 3.51
N ASP A 131 -13.51 -12.30 4.17
CA ASP A 131 -14.48 -12.71 5.20
C ASP A 131 -15.56 -13.63 4.63
N ASN A 132 -15.96 -13.46 3.38
CA ASN A 132 -16.95 -14.28 2.69
C ASN A 132 -16.34 -15.43 1.85
N GLY A 133 -15.02 -15.67 1.91
CA GLY A 133 -14.36 -16.73 1.14
C GLY A 133 -14.40 -16.50 -0.39
N LEU A 134 -14.53 -15.24 -0.82
CA LEU A 134 -14.72 -14.87 -2.22
C LEU A 134 -13.43 -14.57 -2.99
N VAL A 135 -12.26 -14.67 -2.36
CA VAL A 135 -10.98 -14.39 -3.04
C VAL A 135 -10.74 -15.35 -4.21
N PHE A 136 -10.97 -16.64 -3.97
CA PHE A 136 -10.77 -17.71 -4.96
C PHE A 136 -12.04 -18.46 -5.36
N SER A 137 -13.20 -17.92 -5.00
CA SER A 137 -14.51 -18.50 -5.24
C SER A 137 -15.55 -17.42 -5.53
N ARG A 138 -16.60 -17.71 -6.29
CA ARG A 138 -17.71 -16.81 -6.59
C ARG A 138 -19.02 -17.57 -6.76
N ASP A 139 -20.14 -16.88 -6.56
CA ASP A 139 -21.45 -17.37 -6.95
C ASP A 139 -21.58 -17.30 -8.49
N GLY A 140 -21.46 -18.47 -9.14
CA GLY A 140 -21.45 -18.59 -10.58
C GLY A 140 -20.04 -18.59 -11.19
N ASP A 141 -19.99 -18.93 -12.46
CA ASP A 141 -18.73 -19.07 -13.19
C ASP A 141 -18.03 -17.74 -13.40
N ARG A 142 -16.72 -17.77 -13.23
CA ARG A 142 -15.79 -16.68 -13.51
C ARG A 142 -14.62 -17.18 -14.34
N ILE A 143 -13.97 -16.26 -15.00
CA ILE A 143 -12.73 -16.52 -15.72
C ILE A 143 -11.57 -16.31 -14.75
N TRP A 144 -10.91 -17.40 -14.37
CA TRP A 144 -9.72 -17.37 -13.50
C TRP A 144 -8.47 -17.43 -14.36
N LYS A 145 -7.52 -16.55 -14.09
CA LYS A 145 -6.23 -16.44 -14.78
C LYS A 145 -5.09 -16.71 -13.81
N CYS A 146 -4.21 -17.63 -14.18
CA CYS A 146 -2.95 -17.82 -13.46
C CYS A 146 -1.99 -16.65 -13.73
N ARG A 147 -1.59 -15.93 -12.69
CA ARG A 147 -0.68 -14.78 -12.78
C ARG A 147 0.73 -15.17 -13.22
N ASN A 148 1.13 -16.42 -13.05
CA ASN A 148 2.46 -16.90 -13.47
C ASN A 148 2.53 -17.22 -14.96
N CYS A 149 1.61 -18.04 -15.49
CA CYS A 149 1.72 -18.54 -16.86
C CYS A 149 0.60 -18.10 -17.80
N GLY A 150 -0.40 -17.34 -17.30
CA GLY A 150 -1.53 -16.87 -18.11
C GLY A 150 -2.62 -17.91 -18.38
N HIS A 151 -2.51 -19.15 -17.86
CA HIS A 151 -3.52 -20.18 -18.04
C HIS A 151 -4.89 -19.73 -17.56
N ILE A 152 -5.92 -20.04 -18.34
CA ILE A 152 -7.32 -19.64 -18.09
C ILE A 152 -8.14 -20.87 -17.70
N VAL A 153 -8.94 -20.72 -16.65
CA VAL A 153 -9.94 -21.69 -16.21
C VAL A 153 -11.28 -20.98 -16.02
N ILE A 154 -12.36 -21.61 -16.45
CA ILE A 154 -13.72 -21.11 -16.21
C ILE A 154 -14.39 -22.00 -15.17
N GLY A 155 -14.99 -21.39 -14.16
CA GLY A 155 -15.69 -22.10 -13.10
C GLY A 155 -15.97 -21.21 -11.89
N LYS A 156 -16.68 -21.77 -10.90
CA LYS A 156 -17.04 -21.05 -9.67
C LYS A 156 -15.83 -20.76 -8.78
N SER A 157 -14.76 -21.54 -8.89
CA SER A 157 -13.55 -21.38 -8.08
C SER A 157 -12.28 -21.60 -8.89
N ALA A 158 -11.21 -20.96 -8.45
CA ALA A 158 -9.87 -21.21 -8.94
C ALA A 158 -9.41 -22.62 -8.57
N PRO A 159 -8.66 -23.34 -9.44
CA PRO A 159 -8.12 -24.65 -9.12
C PRO A 159 -7.07 -24.56 -8.00
N GLU A 160 -6.91 -25.64 -7.22
CA GLU A 160 -5.92 -25.70 -6.14
C GLU A 160 -4.48 -25.59 -6.66
N ILE A 161 -4.24 -26.13 -7.85
CA ILE A 161 -2.94 -26.12 -8.53
C ILE A 161 -3.18 -25.81 -10.00
N CYS A 162 -2.37 -24.92 -10.57
CA CYS A 162 -2.40 -24.63 -12.00
C CYS A 162 -1.95 -25.87 -12.80
N PRO A 163 -2.79 -26.40 -13.73
CA PRO A 163 -2.47 -27.63 -14.48
C PRO A 163 -1.33 -27.44 -15.48
N VAL A 164 -0.95 -26.19 -15.78
CA VAL A 164 0.12 -25.89 -16.75
C VAL A 164 1.47 -25.66 -16.08
N CYS A 165 1.51 -24.88 -14.98
CA CYS A 165 2.79 -24.47 -14.38
C CYS A 165 2.94 -24.89 -12.91
N SER A 166 2.02 -25.67 -12.37
CA SER A 166 2.03 -26.22 -11.01
C SER A 166 2.09 -25.18 -9.87
N HIS A 167 1.82 -23.90 -10.15
CA HIS A 167 1.70 -22.90 -9.11
C HIS A 167 0.39 -23.08 -8.33
N PRO A 168 0.39 -22.81 -7.02
CA PRO A 168 -0.77 -22.99 -6.16
C PRO A 168 -1.89 -21.98 -6.48
N LYS A 169 -3.10 -22.26 -5.98
CA LYS A 169 -4.31 -21.42 -6.06
C LYS A 169 -4.04 -19.92 -5.81
N ALA A 170 -3.12 -19.60 -4.92
CA ALA A 170 -2.72 -18.22 -4.60
C ALA A 170 -2.27 -17.40 -5.82
N TYR A 171 -1.89 -18.03 -6.90
CA TYR A 171 -1.51 -17.37 -8.15
C TYR A 171 -2.68 -17.07 -9.08
N PHE A 172 -3.92 -17.47 -8.74
CA PHE A 172 -5.07 -17.16 -9.56
C PHE A 172 -5.74 -15.86 -9.15
N GLU A 173 -6.24 -15.18 -10.14
CA GLU A 173 -7.07 -13.98 -10.02
C GLU A 173 -8.27 -14.06 -10.97
N ILE A 174 -9.33 -13.31 -10.72
CA ILE A 174 -10.37 -13.11 -11.73
C ILE A 174 -9.75 -12.29 -12.87
N LYS A 175 -9.87 -12.79 -14.10
CA LYS A 175 -9.35 -12.09 -15.28
C LYS A 175 -10.02 -10.72 -15.42
N ALA A 176 -9.23 -9.67 -15.37
CA ALA A 176 -9.68 -8.33 -15.71
C ALA A 176 -9.73 -8.15 -17.25
N GLU A 177 -10.76 -7.48 -17.73
CA GLU A 177 -10.97 -7.11 -19.15
C GLU A 177 -11.42 -5.65 -19.19
N ASN A 178 -10.48 -4.76 -18.87
CA ASN A 178 -10.73 -3.32 -18.80
C ASN A 178 -9.91 -2.50 -19.82
N TYR A 179 -9.56 -3.12 -20.93
CA TYR A 179 -8.83 -2.54 -22.07
C TYR A 179 -9.70 -2.52 -23.32
#